data_4c6192f7ca3621183749cba48f726c5e
#
_entry.id   4c6192f7ca3621183749cba48f726c5e
#
_cell.length_a   1.000
_cell.length_b   1.000
_cell.length_c   1.000
_cell.angle_alpha   90.00
_cell.angle_beta   90.00
_cell.angle_gamma   90.00
#
_symmetry.space_group_name_H-M   'P 1'
#
loop_
_entity.id
_entity.type
_entity.pdbx_description
1 polymer ?
#
loop_
_entity_poly.entity_id
_entity_poly.type
_entity_poly.pdbx_seq_one_letter_code
_entity_poly.pdbx_strand_id
1 'polypeptide(L)'
;ATGTTKITATVGTHKAECTVTVNAKLTGIKVTPDKVTVEKGQKANLNVTYLPADTTDEKAVTWKSENESVATVDENGVVTAVAGGKTKVIATAKANNKITAVCEVKVPIHTESIALNKTEITDLLKGKTEKLEVSFIPSNTEDSREVKWTSSAADIAAVDANGTVKALKEGTATITAT
;
A
#
# COMPACT_ATOMS: atom_id res chain seq x y z
N ALA A 1 32.13 -14.34 17.64
CA ALA A 1 31.74 -13.50 18.79
C ALA A 1 32.55 -12.21 18.76
N THR A 2 31.88 -11.07 18.95
CA THR A 2 32.50 -9.76 19.12
C THR A 2 32.88 -9.53 20.58
N GLY A 3 33.85 -8.68 20.85
CA GLY A 3 34.26 -8.34 22.22
C GLY A 3 35.67 -7.87 22.31
N THR A 4 36.05 -7.48 23.55
CA THR A 4 37.37 -7.02 23.89
C THR A 4 37.97 -7.97 24.93
N THR A 5 39.18 -8.40 24.71
CA THR A 5 39.96 -9.21 25.65
C THR A 5 41.37 -8.66 25.82
N LYS A 6 41.95 -8.92 26.98
CA LYS A 6 43.35 -8.60 27.26
C LYS A 6 44.18 -9.87 27.20
N ILE A 7 45.27 -9.82 26.48
CA ILE A 7 46.31 -10.84 26.48
C ILE A 7 47.43 -10.33 27.38
N THR A 8 47.76 -11.07 28.43
CA THR A 8 48.82 -10.71 29.38
C THR A 8 49.98 -11.66 29.26
N ALA A 9 51.16 -11.14 28.99
CA ALA A 9 52.43 -11.88 29.10
C ALA A 9 53.06 -11.60 30.48
N THR A 10 53.50 -12.64 31.17
CA THR A 10 54.11 -12.52 32.52
C THR A 10 55.45 -13.26 32.57
N VAL A 11 56.49 -12.58 33.05
CA VAL A 11 57.81 -13.19 33.33
C VAL A 11 58.23 -12.77 34.73
N GLY A 12 58.22 -13.67 35.66
CA GLY A 12 58.44 -13.36 37.09
C GLY A 12 57.36 -12.41 37.60
N THR A 13 57.76 -11.25 38.09
CA THR A 13 56.85 -10.19 38.55
C THR A 13 56.48 -9.15 37.47
N HIS A 14 57.05 -9.25 36.27
CA HIS A 14 56.84 -8.30 35.18
C HIS A 14 55.69 -8.75 34.29
N LYS A 15 54.80 -7.82 33.95
CA LYS A 15 53.62 -8.04 33.09
C LYS A 15 53.62 -7.04 31.93
N ALA A 16 53.22 -7.55 30.76
CA ALA A 16 52.88 -6.72 29.59
C ALA A 16 51.47 -7.08 29.12
N GLU A 17 50.67 -6.14 28.74
CA GLU A 17 49.28 -6.36 28.33
C GLU A 17 49.04 -5.84 26.90
N CYS A 18 48.30 -6.62 26.12
CA CYS A 18 47.78 -6.24 24.81
C CYS A 18 46.25 -6.35 24.83
N THR A 19 45.55 -5.27 24.49
CA THR A 19 44.10 -5.30 24.33
C THR A 19 43.76 -5.65 22.90
N VAL A 20 42.96 -6.71 22.71
CA VAL A 20 42.45 -7.14 21.40
C VAL A 20 40.97 -6.92 21.36
N THR A 21 40.50 -6.14 20.37
CA THR A 21 39.08 -5.91 20.10
C THR A 21 38.70 -6.60 18.80
N VAL A 22 37.67 -7.45 18.87
CA VAL A 22 37.09 -8.15 17.71
C VAL A 22 35.78 -7.46 17.37
N ASN A 23 35.69 -6.89 16.17
CA ASN A 23 34.52 -6.22 15.65
C ASN A 23 33.78 -7.09 14.64
N ALA A 24 32.44 -6.98 14.58
CA ALA A 24 31.61 -7.51 13.52
C ALA A 24 31.10 -6.37 12.63
N LYS A 25 31.45 -6.43 11.37
CA LYS A 25 30.99 -5.47 10.36
C LYS A 25 29.54 -5.75 9.96
N LEU A 26 28.79 -4.69 9.69
CA LEU A 26 27.46 -4.79 9.09
C LEU A 26 27.59 -5.34 7.66
N THR A 27 26.84 -6.42 7.36
CA THR A 27 26.82 -7.07 6.05
C THR A 27 25.47 -6.95 5.37
N GLY A 28 24.40 -6.64 6.11
CA GLY A 28 23.05 -6.49 5.58
C GLY A 28 22.08 -5.89 6.59
N ILE A 29 20.95 -5.44 6.07
CA ILE A 29 19.76 -5.08 6.86
C ILE A 29 18.53 -5.76 6.27
N LYS A 30 17.50 -5.96 7.08
CA LYS A 30 16.19 -6.45 6.65
C LYS A 30 15.10 -5.53 7.19
N VAL A 31 14.15 -5.17 6.34
CA VAL A 31 12.92 -4.45 6.72
C VAL A 31 11.80 -5.45 6.94
N THR A 32 11.01 -5.26 7.97
CA THR A 32 9.86 -6.09 8.30
C THR A 32 8.67 -5.19 8.68
N PRO A 33 7.51 -5.38 8.05
CA PRO A 33 7.25 -6.28 6.91
C PRO A 33 7.96 -5.82 5.63
N ASP A 34 8.18 -6.75 4.69
CA ASP A 34 8.73 -6.47 3.35
C ASP A 34 7.66 -6.03 2.34
N LYS A 35 6.38 -6.25 2.70
CA LYS A 35 5.20 -5.78 1.98
C LYS A 35 4.14 -5.34 2.97
N VAL A 36 3.48 -4.23 2.67
CA VAL A 36 2.39 -3.71 3.50
C VAL A 36 1.29 -3.09 2.62
N THR A 37 0.04 -3.36 3.00
CA THR A 37 -1.13 -2.67 2.46
C THR A 37 -1.65 -1.73 3.54
N VAL A 38 -1.80 -0.44 3.20
CA VAL A 38 -2.20 0.61 4.14
C VAL A 38 -3.30 1.43 3.49
N GLU A 39 -4.43 1.57 4.16
CA GLU A 39 -5.54 2.40 3.69
C GLU A 39 -5.16 3.89 3.67
N LYS A 40 -5.69 4.65 2.72
CA LYS A 40 -5.45 6.09 2.59
C LYS A 40 -5.65 6.81 3.94
N GLY A 41 -4.66 7.59 4.34
CA GLY A 41 -4.64 8.31 5.62
C GLY A 41 -4.19 7.48 6.82
N GLN A 42 -4.04 6.16 6.68
CA GLN A 42 -3.57 5.29 7.76
C GLN A 42 -2.03 5.17 7.76
N LYS A 43 -1.51 4.61 8.83
CA LYS A 43 -0.07 4.45 9.06
C LYS A 43 0.31 3.00 9.29
N ALA A 44 1.56 2.65 8.93
CA ALA A 44 2.17 1.37 9.22
C ALA A 44 3.62 1.55 9.68
N ASN A 45 4.07 0.74 10.63
CA ASN A 45 5.43 0.78 11.16
C ASN A 45 6.30 -0.25 10.45
N LEU A 46 7.47 0.17 10.00
CA LEU A 46 8.52 -0.68 9.47
C LEU A 46 9.64 -0.82 10.50
N ASN A 47 10.11 -2.03 10.69
CA ASN A 47 11.22 -2.34 11.61
C ASN A 47 12.44 -2.78 10.82
N VAL A 48 13.63 -2.41 11.29
CA VAL A 48 14.90 -2.81 10.69
C VAL A 48 15.61 -3.79 11.61
N THR A 49 16.06 -4.90 11.04
CA THR A 49 17.01 -5.83 11.68
C THR A 49 18.34 -5.75 10.98
N TYR A 50 19.44 -5.85 11.75
CA TYR A 50 20.80 -5.72 11.28
C TYR A 50 21.49 -7.08 11.25
N LEU A 51 22.32 -7.33 10.25
CA LEU A 51 23.02 -8.60 10.03
C LEU A 51 24.54 -8.37 9.94
N PRO A 52 25.34 -9.03 10.79
CA PRO A 52 24.91 -9.87 11.91
C PRO A 52 24.28 -9.02 13.03
N ALA A 53 23.46 -9.64 13.89
CA ALA A 53 22.75 -8.95 14.96
C ALA A 53 23.67 -8.31 16.01
N ASP A 54 24.89 -8.88 16.18
CA ASP A 54 25.95 -8.42 17.05
C ASP A 54 26.96 -7.47 16.35
N THR A 55 26.56 -6.88 15.19
CA THR A 55 27.40 -5.88 14.51
C THR A 55 27.78 -4.75 15.46
N THR A 56 29.05 -4.33 15.36
CA THR A 56 29.61 -3.18 16.09
C THR A 56 29.49 -1.87 15.30
N ASP A 57 29.08 -1.96 14.03
CA ASP A 57 28.81 -0.78 13.22
C ASP A 57 27.51 -0.08 13.69
N GLU A 58 27.36 1.18 13.31
CA GLU A 58 26.20 2.00 13.66
C GLU A 58 24.87 1.33 13.18
N LYS A 59 23.94 1.12 14.13
CA LYS A 59 22.61 0.55 13.87
C LYS A 59 21.59 1.65 13.60
N ALA A 60 21.81 2.41 12.54
CA ALA A 60 20.89 3.47 12.08
C ALA A 60 20.69 3.38 10.58
N VAL A 61 19.49 3.79 10.13
CA VAL A 61 19.12 3.87 8.73
C VAL A 61 18.59 5.25 8.39
N THR A 62 18.60 5.57 7.10
CA THR A 62 17.79 6.63 6.52
C THR A 62 16.67 5.98 5.71
N TRP A 63 15.49 6.60 5.74
CA TRP A 63 14.32 6.16 5.02
C TRP A 63 14.02 7.05 3.83
N LYS A 64 13.54 6.45 2.73
CA LYS A 64 13.10 7.17 1.55
C LYS A 64 11.95 6.44 0.87
N SER A 65 10.89 7.17 0.52
CA SER A 65 9.87 6.70 -0.41
C SER A 65 10.28 7.00 -1.85
N GLU A 66 10.03 6.06 -2.78
CA GLU A 66 10.23 6.30 -4.21
C GLU A 66 9.14 7.20 -4.81
N ASN A 67 7.94 7.20 -4.19
CA ASN A 67 6.83 8.06 -4.60
C ASN A 67 6.04 8.55 -3.38
N GLU A 68 6.36 9.74 -2.93
CA GLU A 68 5.73 10.38 -1.77
C GLU A 68 4.27 10.80 -2.01
N SER A 69 3.83 10.89 -3.27
CA SER A 69 2.40 11.12 -3.57
C SER A 69 1.53 9.90 -3.28
N VAL A 70 2.11 8.70 -3.19
CA VAL A 70 1.43 7.46 -2.80
C VAL A 70 1.57 7.20 -1.31
N ALA A 71 2.79 7.25 -0.79
CA ALA A 71 3.06 7.08 0.64
C ALA A 71 4.35 7.79 1.03
N THR A 72 4.35 8.46 2.17
CA THR A 72 5.53 9.05 2.81
C THR A 72 6.08 8.12 3.89
N VAL A 73 7.31 8.34 4.30
CA VAL A 73 7.94 7.65 5.44
C VAL A 73 8.72 8.66 6.28
N ASP A 74 8.62 8.57 7.60
CA ASP A 74 9.38 9.40 8.52
C ASP A 74 10.72 8.76 8.93
N GLU A 75 11.51 9.47 9.72
CA GLU A 75 12.82 9.01 10.23
C GLU A 75 12.74 7.75 11.13
N ASN A 76 11.58 7.47 11.70
CA ASN A 76 11.32 6.31 12.56
C ASN A 76 10.83 5.09 11.77
N GLY A 77 10.68 5.21 10.43
CA GLY A 77 10.15 4.15 9.58
C GLY A 77 8.62 4.02 9.61
N VAL A 78 7.92 5.08 10.04
CA VAL A 78 6.46 5.13 10.00
C VAL A 78 6.02 5.56 8.60
N VAL A 79 5.40 4.64 7.87
CA VAL A 79 4.79 4.89 6.57
C VAL A 79 3.42 5.51 6.76
N THR A 80 3.12 6.59 6.03
CA THR A 80 1.78 7.21 5.98
C THR A 80 1.26 7.13 4.55
N ALA A 81 0.09 6.51 4.35
CA ALA A 81 -0.56 6.40 3.05
C ALA A 81 -1.21 7.74 2.65
N VAL A 82 -0.88 8.25 1.46
CA VAL A 82 -1.34 9.55 0.94
C VAL A 82 -2.44 9.38 -0.09
N ALA A 83 -2.20 8.56 -1.11
CA ALA A 83 -3.15 8.32 -2.19
C ALA A 83 -3.01 6.90 -2.73
N GLY A 84 -4.08 6.39 -3.36
CA GLY A 84 -4.11 5.05 -3.95
C GLY A 84 -2.99 4.82 -4.96
N GLY A 85 -2.36 3.66 -4.88
CA GLY A 85 -1.24 3.27 -5.75
C GLY A 85 -0.24 2.34 -5.09
N LYS A 86 0.92 2.20 -5.71
CA LYS A 86 2.03 1.40 -5.21
C LYS A 86 3.32 2.21 -5.19
N THR A 87 4.13 2.02 -4.16
CA THR A 87 5.47 2.61 -4.04
C THR A 87 6.39 1.66 -3.30
N LYS A 88 7.67 1.99 -3.26
CA LYS A 88 8.65 1.32 -2.43
C LYS A 88 9.20 2.28 -1.39
N VAL A 89 9.38 1.78 -0.19
CA VAL A 89 10.08 2.46 0.90
C VAL A 89 11.42 1.77 1.09
N ILE A 90 12.49 2.55 1.03
CA ILE A 90 13.87 2.07 1.07
C ILE A 90 14.51 2.50 2.39
N ALA A 91 15.05 1.53 3.12
CA ALA A 91 15.95 1.76 4.25
C ALA A 91 17.39 1.66 3.75
N THR A 92 18.23 2.63 4.08
CA THR A 92 19.66 2.64 3.75
C THR A 92 20.47 2.73 5.03
N ALA A 93 21.38 1.80 5.26
CA ALA A 93 22.22 1.79 6.45
C ALA A 93 23.18 2.98 6.47
N LYS A 94 23.24 3.74 7.58
CA LYS A 94 24.17 4.86 7.73
C LYS A 94 25.64 4.40 7.77
N ALA A 95 25.90 3.23 8.35
CA ALA A 95 27.25 2.65 8.39
C ALA A 95 27.80 2.30 7.00
N ASN A 96 26.93 2.00 6.04
CA ASN A 96 27.31 1.69 4.66
C ASN A 96 26.11 1.91 3.72
N ASN A 97 26.16 2.96 2.92
CA ASN A 97 25.09 3.35 2.01
C ASN A 97 24.82 2.37 0.84
N LYS A 98 25.66 1.35 0.66
CA LYS A 98 25.41 0.26 -0.30
C LYS A 98 24.52 -0.84 0.29
N ILE A 99 24.30 -0.83 1.60
CA ILE A 99 23.44 -1.79 2.30
C ILE A 99 22.05 -1.18 2.41
N THR A 100 21.10 -1.73 1.66
CA THR A 100 19.70 -1.27 1.60
C THR A 100 18.73 -2.43 1.81
N ALA A 101 17.53 -2.11 2.23
CA ALA A 101 16.38 -3.02 2.25
C ALA A 101 15.12 -2.27 1.82
N VAL A 102 14.17 -2.99 1.26
CA VAL A 102 12.98 -2.41 0.63
C VAL A 102 11.72 -3.01 1.23
N CYS A 103 10.69 -2.17 1.43
CA CYS A 103 9.33 -2.58 1.67
C CYS A 103 8.45 -2.12 0.49
N GLU A 104 7.66 -3.03 -0.06
CA GLU A 104 6.62 -2.71 -1.04
C GLU A 104 5.37 -2.19 -0.31
N VAL A 105 4.96 -0.97 -0.63
CA VAL A 105 3.78 -0.33 -0.04
C VAL A 105 2.68 -0.27 -1.08
N LYS A 106 1.51 -0.78 -0.72
CA LYS A 106 0.28 -0.67 -1.50
C LYS A 106 -0.74 0.16 -0.73
N VAL A 107 -1.31 1.16 -1.41
CA VAL A 107 -2.49 1.90 -0.94
C VAL A 107 -3.64 1.54 -1.88
N PRO A 108 -4.70 0.86 -1.40
CA PRO A 108 -5.84 0.48 -2.22
C PRO A 108 -6.52 1.68 -2.85
N ILE A 109 -7.13 1.45 -4.02
CA ILE A 109 -7.91 2.46 -4.74
C ILE A 109 -9.37 2.06 -4.66
N HIS A 110 -10.14 2.80 -3.87
CA HIS A 110 -11.57 2.56 -3.68
C HIS A 110 -12.44 3.39 -4.63
N THR A 111 -13.65 2.89 -4.88
CA THR A 111 -14.68 3.61 -5.63
C THR A 111 -15.18 4.79 -4.79
N GLU A 112 -15.06 6.00 -5.32
CA GLU A 112 -15.58 7.22 -4.70
C GLU A 112 -17.00 7.53 -5.15
N SER A 113 -17.32 7.21 -6.43
CA SER A 113 -18.65 7.39 -7.01
C SER A 113 -18.82 6.53 -8.24
N ILE A 114 -20.09 6.43 -8.68
CA ILE A 114 -20.48 5.85 -9.97
C ILE A 114 -21.25 6.87 -10.79
N ALA A 115 -21.18 6.75 -12.11
CA ALA A 115 -21.94 7.56 -13.04
C ALA A 115 -22.59 6.70 -14.11
N LEU A 116 -23.77 7.09 -14.57
CA LEU A 116 -24.46 6.47 -15.70
C LEU A 116 -24.08 7.19 -17.00
N ASN A 117 -24.04 6.43 -18.11
CA ASN A 117 -23.86 6.97 -19.45
C ASN A 117 -25.02 7.90 -19.88
N LYS A 118 -26.19 7.76 -19.22
CA LYS A 118 -27.39 8.61 -19.43
C LYS A 118 -28.04 8.87 -18.08
N THR A 119 -28.44 10.12 -17.87
CA THR A 119 -29.21 10.56 -16.68
C THR A 119 -30.71 10.59 -16.95
N GLU A 120 -31.11 10.53 -18.22
CA GLU A 120 -32.51 10.53 -18.69
C GLU A 120 -32.65 9.67 -19.94
N ILE A 121 -33.76 8.97 -20.06
CA ILE A 121 -34.21 8.27 -21.26
C ILE A 121 -35.56 8.81 -21.62
N THR A 122 -35.63 9.64 -22.68
CA THR A 122 -36.85 10.20 -23.23
C THR A 122 -37.32 9.40 -24.44
N ASP A 123 -38.63 9.39 -24.71
CA ASP A 123 -39.23 8.82 -25.91
C ASP A 123 -38.95 7.31 -26.13
N LEU A 124 -38.73 6.58 -25.06
CA LEU A 124 -38.58 5.12 -25.15
C LEU A 124 -39.96 4.47 -25.42
N LEU A 125 -40.19 4.04 -26.63
CA LEU A 125 -41.47 3.46 -27.04
C LEU A 125 -41.71 2.10 -26.33
N LYS A 126 -42.98 1.82 -26.02
CA LYS A 126 -43.40 0.56 -25.41
C LYS A 126 -42.81 -0.65 -26.17
N GLY A 127 -42.25 -1.58 -25.42
CA GLY A 127 -41.60 -2.80 -25.93
C GLY A 127 -40.16 -2.61 -26.40
N LYS A 128 -39.67 -1.36 -26.49
CA LYS A 128 -38.28 -1.06 -26.83
C LYS A 128 -37.39 -1.11 -25.59
N THR A 129 -36.10 -1.23 -25.81
CA THR A 129 -35.09 -1.31 -24.77
C THR A 129 -34.02 -0.24 -24.97
N GLU A 130 -33.42 0.19 -23.86
CA GLU A 130 -32.28 1.08 -23.82
C GLU A 130 -31.24 0.55 -22.83
N LYS A 131 -29.96 0.68 -23.16
CA LYS A 131 -28.85 0.20 -22.32
C LYS A 131 -28.32 1.33 -21.46
N LEU A 132 -28.31 1.11 -20.15
CA LEU A 132 -27.56 1.91 -19.21
C LEU A 132 -26.23 1.25 -18.89
N GLU A 133 -25.17 2.04 -18.83
CA GLU A 133 -23.82 1.63 -18.47
C GLU A 133 -23.34 2.41 -17.26
N VAL A 134 -22.63 1.72 -16.35
CA VAL A 134 -22.04 2.33 -15.15
C VAL A 134 -20.57 2.54 -15.37
N SER A 135 -20.11 3.74 -15.08
CA SER A 135 -18.70 4.09 -14.94
C SER A 135 -18.34 4.24 -13.48
N PHE A 136 -17.22 3.68 -13.07
CA PHE A 136 -16.66 3.78 -11.71
C PHE A 136 -15.64 4.91 -11.65
N ILE A 137 -15.64 5.67 -10.58
CA ILE A 137 -14.73 6.80 -10.36
C ILE A 137 -14.00 6.58 -9.03
N PRO A 138 -12.67 6.46 -9.07
CA PRO A 138 -11.81 6.41 -10.26
C PRO A 138 -11.97 5.10 -11.04
N SER A 139 -11.68 5.15 -12.36
CA SER A 139 -11.86 4.00 -13.26
C SER A 139 -10.95 2.81 -12.96
N ASN A 140 -9.86 3.03 -12.22
CA ASN A 140 -8.89 2.02 -11.79
C ASN A 140 -9.14 1.52 -10.35
N THR A 141 -10.36 1.69 -9.83
CA THR A 141 -10.75 1.13 -8.52
C THR A 141 -10.45 -0.36 -8.43
N GLU A 142 -10.04 -0.81 -7.26
CA GLU A 142 -9.82 -2.22 -6.92
C GLU A 142 -11.06 -2.88 -6.28
N ASP A 143 -12.11 -2.10 -6.03
CA ASP A 143 -13.38 -2.60 -5.49
C ASP A 143 -14.12 -3.46 -6.50
N SER A 144 -15.08 -4.26 -6.01
CA SER A 144 -16.02 -5.00 -6.86
C SER A 144 -16.79 -4.04 -7.77
N ARG A 145 -16.97 -4.46 -9.00
CA ARG A 145 -17.76 -3.72 -10.00
C ARG A 145 -19.15 -4.33 -10.22
N GLU A 146 -19.62 -5.09 -9.26
CA GLU A 146 -20.98 -5.59 -9.28
C GLU A 146 -21.96 -4.44 -9.05
N VAL A 147 -22.97 -4.36 -9.90
CA VAL A 147 -23.99 -3.32 -9.87
C VAL A 147 -25.35 -3.96 -9.70
N LYS A 148 -26.08 -3.51 -8.69
CA LYS A 148 -27.49 -3.86 -8.51
C LYS A 148 -28.39 -2.81 -9.14
N TRP A 149 -29.28 -3.25 -10.01
CA TRP A 149 -30.25 -2.40 -10.70
C TRP A 149 -31.64 -2.54 -10.08
N THR A 150 -32.34 -1.40 -9.93
CA THR A 150 -33.72 -1.36 -9.46
C THR A 150 -34.52 -0.33 -10.24
N SER A 151 -35.81 -0.58 -10.38
CA SER A 151 -36.79 0.36 -10.93
C SER A 151 -37.81 0.75 -9.87
N SER A 152 -38.14 2.04 -9.78
CA SER A 152 -39.18 2.54 -8.89
C SER A 152 -40.59 2.11 -9.30
N ALA A 153 -40.77 1.74 -10.59
CA ALA A 153 -42.04 1.26 -11.14
C ALA A 153 -41.76 0.23 -12.25
N ALA A 154 -41.52 -1.02 -11.82
CA ALA A 154 -41.09 -2.10 -12.71
C ALA A 154 -42.20 -2.53 -13.71
N ASP A 155 -43.48 -2.16 -13.49
CA ASP A 155 -44.60 -2.35 -14.41
C ASP A 155 -44.60 -1.31 -15.52
N ILE A 156 -43.95 -0.14 -15.35
CA ILE A 156 -43.75 0.91 -16.36
C ILE A 156 -42.46 0.67 -17.12
N ALA A 157 -41.35 0.57 -16.40
CA ALA A 157 -40.03 0.28 -16.98
C ALA A 157 -39.30 -0.73 -16.11
N ALA A 158 -39.03 -1.91 -16.65
CA ALA A 158 -38.22 -2.93 -15.99
C ALA A 158 -36.74 -2.75 -16.36
N VAL A 159 -35.84 -3.13 -15.47
CA VAL A 159 -34.40 -3.18 -15.72
C VAL A 159 -33.86 -4.56 -15.39
N ASP A 160 -33.00 -5.10 -16.23
CA ASP A 160 -32.34 -6.38 -15.98
C ASP A 160 -31.02 -6.22 -15.21
N ALA A 161 -30.42 -7.33 -14.83
CA ALA A 161 -29.13 -7.36 -14.10
C ALA A 161 -27.97 -6.73 -14.88
N ASN A 162 -28.12 -6.59 -16.20
CA ASN A 162 -27.11 -5.99 -17.06
C ASN A 162 -27.32 -4.49 -17.30
N GLY A 163 -28.36 -3.87 -16.71
CA GLY A 163 -28.70 -2.47 -16.92
C GLY A 163 -29.51 -2.21 -18.22
N THR A 164 -30.14 -3.24 -18.82
CA THR A 164 -31.03 -3.04 -19.96
C THR A 164 -32.42 -2.66 -19.45
N VAL A 165 -32.83 -1.45 -19.75
CA VAL A 165 -34.15 -0.92 -19.42
C VAL A 165 -35.13 -1.26 -20.55
N LYS A 166 -36.31 -1.81 -20.22
CA LYS A 166 -37.39 -2.12 -21.15
C LYS A 166 -38.65 -1.35 -20.78
N ALA A 167 -39.19 -0.57 -21.71
CA ALA A 167 -40.47 0.10 -21.55
C ALA A 167 -41.64 -0.90 -21.67
N LEU A 168 -42.51 -0.96 -20.66
CA LEU A 168 -43.63 -1.91 -20.61
C LEU A 168 -44.96 -1.18 -20.74
N LYS A 169 -45.05 0.07 -20.23
CA LYS A 169 -46.28 0.85 -20.11
C LYS A 169 -45.97 2.34 -20.19
N GLU A 170 -46.88 3.15 -20.58
CA GLU A 170 -46.77 4.63 -20.48
C GLU A 170 -46.63 5.08 -19.01
N GLY A 171 -45.77 6.05 -18.77
CA GLY A 171 -45.46 6.58 -17.44
C GLY A 171 -44.00 6.90 -17.24
N THR A 172 -43.64 7.20 -16.01
CA THR A 172 -42.27 7.51 -15.61
C THR A 172 -41.78 6.54 -14.54
N ALA A 173 -40.56 6.09 -14.65
CA ALA A 173 -39.89 5.28 -13.65
C ALA A 173 -38.45 5.76 -13.45
N THR A 174 -37.96 5.72 -12.23
CA THR A 174 -36.55 5.97 -11.91
C THR A 174 -35.78 4.64 -11.86
N ILE A 175 -34.73 4.55 -12.66
CA ILE A 175 -33.82 3.41 -12.63
C ILE A 175 -32.62 3.79 -11.76
N THR A 176 -32.31 2.95 -10.78
CA THR A 176 -31.22 3.17 -9.83
C THR A 176 -30.20 2.07 -9.94
N ALA A 177 -28.91 2.44 -10.02
CA ALA A 177 -27.74 1.58 -9.92
C ALA A 177 -27.09 1.77 -8.54
N THR A 178 -26.80 0.69 -7.84
CA THR A 178 -26.09 0.68 -6.55
C THR A 178 -25.03 -0.40 -6.50
#